data_971f222305eb432d8ee1b5a45d6e23d0
#
_entry.id   971f222305eb432d8ee1b5a45d6e23d0
#
_cell.length_a   1.000
_cell.length_b   1.000
_cell.length_c   1.000
_cell.angle_alpha   90.00
_cell.angle_beta   90.00
_cell.angle_gamma   90.00
#
_symmetry.space_group_name_H-M   'P 1'
#
loop_
_entity.id
_entity.type
_entity.pdbx_description
1 polymer ?
#
loop_
_entity_poly.entity_id
_entity_poly.type
_entity_poly.pdbx_seq_one_letter_code
_entity_poly.pdbx_strand_id
1 'polypeptide(L)'
;MKIAVLMTCYNRVETTLACLRALHVAAGHVPGLDLRVFLVDDGSPDATGVRVMEAFPDVTVVAGSGSLFWCKGMNLAWRMAMRTGADWDAFLWLNDDVMLDAEALGGIVGDAESTEWAGAVVGAFLDGRGKMTYGVLENWRWIEPTGSPRETTGDISGNLVLVPKSVCDRVGIMADCYSHAYGDYDYSARMRKAGVRYYLASRVCGRCDNEKPDYALEAKSLWQRVRCLFQPNGHNWHDAVVYRWRHYGLWRTILTAVHVPYLVIRGKRK
;
A
#
# COMPACT_ATOMS: atom_id res chain seq x y z
N MET A 1 3.17 3.59 22.90
CA MET A 1 3.31 2.79 21.66
C MET A 1 3.91 3.68 20.58
N LYS A 2 4.92 3.16 19.83
CA LYS A 2 5.64 3.92 18.80
C LYS A 2 5.36 3.32 17.42
N ILE A 3 4.76 4.11 16.53
CA ILE A 3 4.43 3.67 15.16
C ILE A 3 5.15 4.56 14.15
N ALA A 4 5.89 3.94 13.22
CA ALA A 4 6.44 4.60 12.04
C ALA A 4 5.42 4.52 10.89
N VAL A 5 4.89 5.66 10.46
CA VAL A 5 4.03 5.74 9.27
C VAL A 5 4.90 5.88 8.03
N LEU A 6 4.66 5.04 7.06
CA LEU A 6 5.41 4.96 5.82
C LEU A 6 4.52 5.43 4.67
N MET A 7 4.96 6.45 3.96
CA MET A 7 4.21 7.07 2.86
C MET A 7 5.12 7.35 1.67
N THR A 8 4.53 7.40 0.50
CA THR A 8 5.16 7.95 -0.70
C THR A 8 4.14 8.75 -1.49
N CYS A 9 4.58 9.86 -2.09
CA CYS A 9 3.74 10.73 -2.91
C CYS A 9 4.43 11.13 -4.22
N TYR A 10 3.64 11.55 -5.20
CA TYR A 10 4.11 12.15 -6.44
C TYR A 10 3.03 13.05 -7.05
N ASN A 11 3.32 14.36 -7.18
CA ASN A 11 2.48 15.34 -7.88
C ASN A 11 1.02 15.39 -7.38
N ARG A 12 0.83 15.45 -6.03
CA ARG A 12 -0.48 15.37 -5.37
C ARG A 12 -0.54 16.22 -4.10
N VAL A 13 -0.10 17.48 -4.14
CA VAL A 13 0.05 18.32 -2.94
C VAL A 13 -1.22 18.37 -2.09
N GLU A 14 -2.37 18.70 -2.66
CA GLU A 14 -3.61 18.88 -1.90
C GLU A 14 -4.11 17.56 -1.29
N THR A 15 -4.02 16.47 -2.06
CA THR A 15 -4.42 15.13 -1.60
C THR A 15 -3.52 14.66 -0.46
N THR A 16 -2.20 14.80 -0.59
CA THR A 16 -1.22 14.42 0.43
C THR A 16 -1.43 15.22 1.72
N LEU A 17 -1.64 16.55 1.62
CA LEU A 17 -1.92 17.39 2.79
C LEU A 17 -3.26 17.01 3.46
N ALA A 18 -4.28 16.67 2.69
CA ALA A 18 -5.57 16.23 3.25
C ALA A 18 -5.43 14.88 3.98
N CYS A 19 -4.70 13.92 3.39
CA CYS A 19 -4.40 12.64 4.02
C CYS A 19 -3.64 12.82 5.34
N LEU A 20 -2.61 13.66 5.38
CA LEU A 20 -1.84 13.95 6.59
C LEU A 20 -2.70 14.63 7.68
N ARG A 21 -3.59 15.56 7.29
CA ARG A 21 -4.56 16.14 8.25
C ARG A 21 -5.45 15.07 8.86
N ALA A 22 -6.01 14.19 8.04
CA ALA A 22 -6.86 13.08 8.51
C ALA A 22 -6.08 12.13 9.44
N LEU A 23 -4.82 11.81 9.10
CA LEU A 23 -3.94 11.01 9.94
C LEU A 23 -3.70 11.64 11.31
N HIS A 24 -3.39 12.95 11.38
CA HIS A 24 -3.16 13.66 12.64
C HIS A 24 -4.44 13.72 13.50
N VAL A 25 -5.59 13.91 12.87
CA VAL A 25 -6.88 13.83 13.60
C VAL A 25 -7.06 12.44 14.18
N ALA A 26 -6.90 11.39 13.39
CA ALA A 26 -7.03 10.02 13.87
C ALA A 26 -6.02 9.66 14.97
N ALA A 27 -4.78 10.16 14.88
CA ALA A 27 -3.74 9.97 15.89
C ALA A 27 -4.11 10.63 17.22
N GLY A 28 -4.75 11.79 17.19
CA GLY A 28 -5.22 12.50 18.39
C GLY A 28 -6.27 11.72 19.20
N HIS A 29 -6.93 10.75 18.60
CA HIS A 29 -7.90 9.85 19.25
C HIS A 29 -7.25 8.61 19.91
N VAL A 30 -5.93 8.42 19.79
CA VAL A 30 -5.21 7.26 20.36
C VAL A 30 -4.29 7.73 21.49
N PRO A 31 -4.67 7.60 22.77
CA PRO A 31 -3.85 8.05 23.89
C PRO A 31 -2.49 7.34 23.93
N GLY A 32 -1.42 8.11 24.15
CA GLY A 32 -0.07 7.56 24.29
C GLY A 32 0.57 7.05 23.01
N LEU A 33 0.01 7.38 21.84
CA LEU A 33 0.61 7.07 20.55
C LEU A 33 1.75 8.06 20.22
N ASP A 34 2.97 7.54 20.07
CA ASP A 34 4.12 8.25 19.45
C ASP A 34 4.14 7.85 17.96
N LEU A 35 3.58 8.72 17.13
CA LEU A 35 3.46 8.49 15.69
C LEU A 35 4.46 9.38 14.95
N ARG A 36 5.29 8.78 14.10
CA ARG A 36 6.24 9.52 13.26
C ARG A 36 6.07 9.14 11.79
N VAL A 37 5.96 10.16 10.95
CA VAL A 37 5.73 9.99 9.53
C VAL A 37 7.04 10.08 8.75
N PHE A 38 7.27 9.11 7.88
CA PHE A 38 8.36 9.07 6.90
C PHE A 38 7.75 9.09 5.51
N LEU A 39 7.82 10.25 4.86
CA LEU A 39 7.26 10.48 3.53
C LEU A 39 8.37 10.56 2.49
N VAL A 40 8.28 9.75 1.46
CA VAL A 40 9.12 9.88 0.26
C VAL A 40 8.35 10.68 -0.80
N ASP A 41 8.83 11.88 -1.11
CA ASP A 41 8.39 12.63 -2.28
C ASP A 41 9.21 12.19 -3.50
N ASP A 42 8.61 11.44 -4.41
CA ASP A 42 9.31 10.86 -5.57
C ASP A 42 9.51 11.89 -6.71
N GLY A 43 10.01 13.08 -6.36
CA GLY A 43 10.36 14.12 -7.30
C GLY A 43 9.14 14.87 -7.82
N SER A 44 8.20 15.23 -6.97
CA SER A 44 6.98 15.97 -7.32
C SER A 44 7.28 17.34 -7.95
N PRO A 45 6.80 17.62 -9.17
CA PRO A 45 7.00 18.94 -9.82
C PRO A 45 6.12 20.05 -9.20
N ASP A 46 5.08 19.69 -8.44
CA ASP A 46 4.14 20.61 -7.79
C ASP A 46 4.58 21.03 -6.37
N ALA A 47 5.84 20.77 -6.02
CA ALA A 47 6.42 21.06 -4.71
C ALA A 47 5.71 20.35 -3.53
N THR A 48 5.09 19.19 -3.74
CA THR A 48 4.37 18.43 -2.68
C THR A 48 5.23 18.30 -1.41
N GLY A 49 6.48 17.84 -1.52
CA GLY A 49 7.35 17.63 -0.37
C GLY A 49 7.66 18.93 0.41
N VAL A 50 7.88 20.05 -0.29
CA VAL A 50 8.10 21.36 0.33
C VAL A 50 6.85 21.80 1.09
N ARG A 51 5.68 21.69 0.48
CA ARG A 51 4.41 22.07 1.11
C ARG A 51 4.07 21.19 2.32
N VAL A 52 4.46 19.92 2.29
CA VAL A 52 4.33 19.03 3.46
C VAL A 52 5.24 19.49 4.60
N MET A 53 6.52 19.78 4.35
CA MET A 53 7.44 20.28 5.39
C MET A 53 6.99 21.60 5.99
N GLU A 54 6.37 22.49 5.20
CA GLU A 54 5.80 23.75 5.70
C GLU A 54 4.59 23.54 6.61
N ALA A 55 3.67 22.60 6.22
CA ALA A 55 2.42 22.37 6.93
C ALA A 55 2.56 21.39 8.12
N PHE A 56 3.52 20.46 8.06
CA PHE A 56 3.76 19.39 9.03
C PHE A 56 5.26 19.27 9.32
N PRO A 57 5.85 20.16 10.17
CA PRO A 57 7.29 20.14 10.46
C PRO A 57 7.79 18.87 11.16
N ASP A 58 6.90 18.07 11.73
CA ASP A 58 7.16 16.78 12.37
C ASP A 58 7.26 15.61 11.36
N VAL A 59 6.85 15.82 10.12
CA VAL A 59 6.98 14.82 9.05
C VAL A 59 8.39 14.81 8.49
N THR A 60 9.03 13.64 8.50
CA THR A 60 10.33 13.44 7.86
C THR A 60 10.14 13.23 6.36
N VAL A 61 10.42 14.26 5.57
CA VAL A 61 10.31 14.19 4.09
C VAL A 61 11.67 13.90 3.47
N VAL A 62 11.70 12.96 2.52
CA VAL A 62 12.89 12.64 1.71
C VAL A 62 12.57 12.69 0.24
N ALA A 63 13.47 13.32 -0.53
CA ALA A 63 13.39 13.35 -1.98
C ALA A 63 13.73 11.99 -2.58
N GLY A 64 12.84 11.46 -3.39
CA GLY A 64 13.08 10.31 -4.27
C GLY A 64 13.74 10.72 -5.57
N SER A 65 13.93 9.75 -6.48
CA SER A 65 14.60 9.94 -7.76
C SER A 65 13.67 10.38 -8.91
N GLY A 66 12.37 10.41 -8.69
CA GLY A 66 11.34 10.59 -9.71
C GLY A 66 11.00 9.30 -10.47
N SER A 67 11.53 8.15 -10.00
CA SER A 67 11.31 6.84 -10.64
C SER A 67 11.19 5.69 -9.64
N LEU A 68 10.94 6.01 -8.37
CA LEU A 68 10.74 5.00 -7.33
C LEU A 68 9.36 4.36 -7.44
N PHE A 69 8.35 5.15 -7.78
CA PHE A 69 6.95 4.75 -7.74
C PHE A 69 6.56 4.24 -6.33
N TRP A 70 5.43 3.54 -6.22
CA TRP A 70 4.89 3.17 -4.92
C TRP A 70 5.77 2.18 -4.15
N CYS A 71 6.14 1.05 -4.75
CA CYS A 71 6.83 -0.02 -4.01
C CYS A 71 8.22 0.39 -3.52
N LYS A 72 9.03 1.00 -4.39
CA LYS A 72 10.38 1.44 -4.02
C LYS A 72 10.35 2.66 -3.10
N GLY A 73 9.36 3.56 -3.28
CA GLY A 73 9.12 4.67 -2.36
C GLY A 73 8.80 4.18 -0.96
N MET A 74 7.88 3.24 -0.81
CA MET A 74 7.53 2.60 0.45
C MET A 74 8.72 1.84 1.08
N ASN A 75 9.51 1.12 0.25
CA ASN A 75 10.74 0.48 0.72
C ASN A 75 11.74 1.51 1.28
N LEU A 76 11.92 2.65 0.60
CA LEU A 76 12.81 3.71 1.04
C LEU A 76 12.31 4.34 2.36
N ALA A 77 11.01 4.67 2.47
CA ALA A 77 10.41 5.16 3.71
C ALA A 77 10.63 4.20 4.87
N TRP A 78 10.47 2.90 4.63
CA TRP A 78 10.70 1.88 5.66
C TRP A 78 12.16 1.79 6.10
N ARG A 79 13.09 1.80 5.15
CA ARG A 79 14.54 1.84 5.46
C ARG A 79 14.92 3.07 6.27
N MET A 80 14.29 4.21 6.00
CA MET A 80 14.53 5.43 6.77
C MET A 80 14.03 5.30 8.21
N ALA A 81 12.81 4.82 8.41
CA ALA A 81 12.29 4.57 9.75
C ALA A 81 13.21 3.63 10.55
N MET A 82 13.67 2.54 9.93
CA MET A 82 14.60 1.61 10.58
C MET A 82 15.98 2.23 10.91
N ARG A 83 16.49 3.11 10.05
CA ARG A 83 17.78 3.79 10.25
C ARG A 83 17.79 4.78 11.42
N THR A 84 16.63 5.21 11.90
CA THR A 84 16.55 6.07 13.10
C THR A 84 17.07 5.38 14.36
N GLY A 85 17.14 4.04 14.36
CA GLY A 85 17.49 3.26 15.54
C GLY A 85 16.42 3.30 16.65
N ALA A 86 15.25 3.89 16.37
CA ALA A 86 14.15 3.91 17.33
C ALA A 86 13.56 2.48 17.50
N ASP A 87 13.13 2.20 18.72
CA ASP A 87 12.45 0.96 19.05
C ASP A 87 10.97 1.09 18.66
N TRP A 88 10.66 0.70 17.41
CA TRP A 88 9.32 0.74 16.84
C TRP A 88 8.51 -0.47 17.30
N ASP A 89 7.28 -0.24 17.73
CA ASP A 89 6.31 -1.32 18.00
C ASP A 89 5.69 -1.84 16.71
N ALA A 90 5.45 -0.94 15.74
CA ALA A 90 4.88 -1.28 14.45
C ALA A 90 5.24 -0.29 13.34
N PHE A 91 4.99 -0.70 12.10
CA PHE A 91 5.06 0.10 10.89
C PHE A 91 3.66 0.21 10.28
N LEU A 92 3.25 1.41 9.92
CA LEU A 92 1.94 1.67 9.30
C LEU A 92 2.14 2.13 7.86
N TRP A 93 1.73 1.34 6.89
CA TRP A 93 1.64 1.82 5.51
C TRP A 93 0.44 2.74 5.39
N LEU A 94 0.61 3.84 4.71
CA LEU A 94 -0.48 4.75 4.41
C LEU A 94 -0.27 5.36 3.02
N ASN A 95 -1.23 5.17 2.13
CA ASN A 95 -1.22 5.87 0.85
C ASN A 95 -1.61 7.34 1.03
N ASP A 96 -1.05 8.20 0.18
CA ASP A 96 -1.22 9.65 0.21
C ASP A 96 -2.60 10.14 -0.25
N ASP A 97 -3.46 9.24 -0.73
CA ASP A 97 -4.82 9.49 -1.23
C ASP A 97 -5.94 8.89 -0.35
N VAL A 98 -5.58 8.48 0.86
CA VAL A 98 -6.52 7.91 1.83
C VAL A 98 -7.11 9.00 2.73
N MET A 99 -8.41 9.01 2.89
CA MET A 99 -9.13 9.85 3.86
C MET A 99 -9.56 8.99 5.04
N LEU A 100 -8.76 8.99 6.10
CA LEU A 100 -9.04 8.25 7.33
C LEU A 100 -10.21 8.86 8.09
N ASP A 101 -11.07 8.02 8.63
CA ASP A 101 -12.03 8.42 9.65
C ASP A 101 -11.30 8.67 10.99
N ALA A 102 -11.86 9.51 11.85
CA ALA A 102 -11.23 9.88 13.13
C ALA A 102 -10.89 8.68 14.01
N GLU A 103 -11.72 7.63 13.97
CA GLU A 103 -11.55 6.40 14.76
C GLU A 103 -10.69 5.32 14.07
N ALA A 104 -10.17 5.59 12.86
CA ALA A 104 -9.49 4.58 12.05
C ALA A 104 -8.24 4.01 12.73
N LEU A 105 -7.37 4.89 13.26
CA LEU A 105 -6.16 4.44 13.96
C LEU A 105 -6.46 3.72 15.26
N GLY A 106 -7.41 4.23 16.05
CA GLY A 106 -7.86 3.53 17.25
C GLY A 106 -8.43 2.15 16.96
N GLY A 107 -9.21 2.05 15.87
CA GLY A 107 -9.78 0.78 15.42
C GLY A 107 -8.71 -0.24 15.01
N ILE A 108 -7.76 0.15 14.15
CA ILE A 108 -6.74 -0.79 13.65
C ILE A 108 -5.73 -1.19 14.74
N VAL A 109 -5.44 -0.31 15.68
CA VAL A 109 -4.62 -0.62 16.87
C VAL A 109 -5.38 -1.56 17.80
N GLY A 110 -6.65 -1.29 18.09
CA GLY A 110 -7.49 -2.17 18.91
C GLY A 110 -7.66 -3.57 18.29
N ASP A 111 -7.74 -3.66 16.95
CA ASP A 111 -7.75 -4.94 16.24
C ASP A 111 -6.42 -5.69 16.42
N ALA A 112 -5.28 -5.00 16.35
CA ALA A 112 -3.97 -5.60 16.61
C ALA A 112 -3.84 -6.07 18.06
N GLU A 113 -4.30 -5.28 19.03
CA GLU A 113 -4.33 -5.65 20.45
C GLU A 113 -5.23 -6.88 20.71
N SER A 114 -6.42 -6.91 20.11
CA SER A 114 -7.36 -8.02 20.27
C SER A 114 -6.85 -9.34 19.68
N THR A 115 -5.93 -9.26 18.72
CA THR A 115 -5.21 -10.41 18.14
C THR A 115 -3.82 -10.62 18.73
N GLU A 116 -3.52 -9.99 19.89
CA GLU A 116 -2.24 -10.08 20.59
C GLU A 116 -1.04 -9.72 19.72
N TRP A 117 -1.20 -8.79 18.76
CA TRP A 117 -0.18 -8.39 17.80
C TRP A 117 0.39 -9.55 16.97
N ALA A 118 -0.40 -10.63 16.83
CA ALA A 118 0.06 -11.88 16.21
C ALA A 118 0.24 -11.79 14.69
N GLY A 119 -0.23 -10.72 14.05
CA GLY A 119 -0.16 -10.54 12.61
C GLY A 119 -0.41 -9.11 12.17
N ALA A 120 -0.31 -8.87 10.87
CA ALA A 120 -0.62 -7.57 10.29
C ALA A 120 -2.14 -7.34 10.24
N VAL A 121 -2.57 -6.07 10.38
CA VAL A 121 -3.99 -5.68 10.23
C VAL A 121 -4.12 -4.77 9.00
N VAL A 122 -5.06 -5.12 8.12
CA VAL A 122 -5.30 -4.45 6.83
C VAL A 122 -6.57 -3.62 6.92
N GLY A 123 -6.47 -2.32 6.70
CA GLY A 123 -7.60 -1.41 6.69
C GLY A 123 -8.51 -1.62 5.48
N ALA A 124 -9.80 -1.38 5.67
CA ALA A 124 -10.84 -1.46 4.65
C ALA A 124 -11.34 -0.06 4.27
N PHE A 125 -11.62 0.17 2.98
CA PHE A 125 -12.03 1.47 2.47
C PHE A 125 -13.23 1.37 1.52
N LEU A 126 -14.04 2.43 1.53
CA LEU A 126 -15.16 2.62 0.62
C LEU A 126 -14.87 3.77 -0.35
N ASP A 127 -15.52 3.76 -1.51
CA ASP A 127 -15.61 4.94 -2.37
C ASP A 127 -16.71 5.91 -1.88
N GLY A 128 -16.84 7.06 -2.55
CA GLY A 128 -17.87 8.04 -2.26
C GLY A 128 -19.33 7.54 -2.43
N ARG A 129 -19.51 6.33 -3.00
CA ARG A 129 -20.81 5.67 -3.17
C ARG A 129 -21.06 4.55 -2.15
N GLY A 130 -20.15 4.36 -1.20
CA GLY A 130 -20.24 3.32 -0.18
C GLY A 130 -19.87 1.92 -0.66
N LYS A 131 -19.19 1.78 -1.80
CA LYS A 131 -18.71 0.49 -2.32
C LYS A 131 -17.29 0.22 -1.85
N MET A 132 -17.00 -1.03 -1.44
CA MET A 132 -15.65 -1.48 -1.10
C MET A 132 -14.68 -1.28 -2.27
N THR A 133 -13.57 -0.61 -2.00
CA THR A 133 -12.52 -0.29 -2.97
C THR A 133 -11.19 -0.93 -2.65
N TYR A 134 -10.85 -1.02 -1.36
CA TYR A 134 -9.58 -1.55 -0.86
C TYR A 134 -9.78 -2.33 0.44
N GLY A 135 -8.82 -3.18 0.76
CA GLY A 135 -8.80 -4.04 1.92
C GLY A 135 -8.12 -5.37 1.59
N VAL A 136 -8.82 -6.46 1.75
CA VAL A 136 -8.36 -7.80 1.38
C VAL A 136 -9.21 -8.36 0.23
N LEU A 137 -8.53 -8.93 -0.76
CA LEU A 137 -9.13 -9.53 -1.95
C LEU A 137 -9.12 -11.05 -1.84
N GLU A 138 -10.29 -11.67 -1.69
CA GLU A 138 -10.48 -13.12 -1.75
C GLU A 138 -11.33 -13.49 -2.97
N ASN A 139 -10.89 -14.44 -3.77
CA ASN A 139 -11.61 -14.89 -4.97
C ASN A 139 -12.07 -13.72 -5.88
N TRP A 140 -11.18 -12.72 -6.08
CA TRP A 140 -11.42 -11.53 -6.89
C TRP A 140 -12.53 -10.61 -6.37
N ARG A 141 -12.87 -10.70 -5.06
CA ARG A 141 -13.85 -9.82 -4.40
C ARG A 141 -13.21 -9.23 -3.14
N TRP A 142 -13.46 -7.95 -2.92
CA TRP A 142 -13.13 -7.32 -1.64
C TRP A 142 -14.03 -7.93 -0.57
N ILE A 143 -13.42 -8.38 0.53
CA ILE A 143 -14.17 -8.86 1.70
C ILE A 143 -14.54 -7.69 2.60
N GLU A 144 -15.73 -7.77 3.21
CA GLU A 144 -16.24 -6.71 4.06
C GLU A 144 -15.88 -6.95 5.54
N PRO A 145 -15.64 -5.87 6.31
CA PRO A 145 -15.53 -5.93 7.77
C PRO A 145 -16.80 -6.49 8.43
N THR A 146 -16.63 -7.23 9.53
CA THR A 146 -17.74 -7.92 10.22
C THR A 146 -17.89 -7.53 11.70
N GLY A 147 -17.23 -6.46 12.15
CA GLY A 147 -17.27 -5.99 13.54
C GLY A 147 -16.17 -6.59 14.44
N SER A 148 -15.39 -7.54 13.94
CA SER A 148 -14.19 -8.10 14.58
C SER A 148 -13.10 -8.32 13.54
N PRO A 149 -11.79 -8.31 13.93
CA PRO A 149 -10.70 -8.59 12.98
C PRO A 149 -10.86 -9.99 12.40
N ARG A 150 -10.85 -10.08 11.08
CA ARG A 150 -11.07 -11.35 10.36
C ARG A 150 -9.74 -11.88 9.82
N GLU A 151 -9.28 -13.01 10.33
CA GLU A 151 -8.12 -13.72 9.75
C GLU A 151 -8.40 -14.12 8.30
N THR A 152 -7.40 -13.94 7.45
CA THR A 152 -7.53 -14.10 6.01
C THR A 152 -6.26 -14.67 5.37
N THR A 153 -6.41 -15.23 4.19
CA THR A 153 -5.31 -15.66 3.30
C THR A 153 -5.35 -14.95 1.95
N GLY A 154 -6.23 -13.95 1.80
CA GLY A 154 -6.39 -13.18 0.57
C GLY A 154 -5.20 -12.28 0.25
N ASP A 155 -5.21 -11.68 -0.93
CA ASP A 155 -4.22 -10.66 -1.28
C ASP A 155 -4.62 -9.32 -0.67
N ILE A 156 -3.66 -8.61 -0.08
CA ILE A 156 -3.90 -7.34 0.62
C ILE A 156 -3.72 -6.15 -0.33
N SER A 157 -4.39 -5.03 -0.03
CA SER A 157 -4.08 -3.72 -0.63
C SER A 157 -3.24 -2.88 0.35
N GLY A 158 -2.27 -2.15 -0.20
CA GLY A 158 -1.30 -1.37 0.58
C GLY A 158 -1.78 -0.01 1.08
N ASN A 159 -3.10 0.29 1.03
CA ASN A 159 -3.63 1.63 1.36
C ASN A 159 -3.50 1.98 2.84
N LEU A 160 -3.74 1.03 3.73
CA LEU A 160 -3.51 1.12 5.17
C LEU A 160 -3.19 -0.27 5.69
N VAL A 161 -1.98 -0.50 6.17
CA VAL A 161 -1.58 -1.79 6.74
C VAL A 161 -0.72 -1.57 7.97
N LEU A 162 -1.21 -2.01 9.13
CA LEU A 162 -0.44 -2.02 10.37
C LEU A 162 0.37 -3.30 10.44
N VAL A 163 1.69 -3.17 10.41
CA VAL A 163 2.65 -4.29 10.43
C VAL A 163 3.39 -4.27 11.76
N PRO A 164 3.09 -5.16 12.71
CA PRO A 164 3.86 -5.30 13.94
C PRO A 164 5.35 -5.51 13.68
N LYS A 165 6.20 -5.00 14.57
CA LYS A 165 7.65 -5.19 14.48
C LYS A 165 8.03 -6.68 14.38
N SER A 166 7.37 -7.55 15.13
CA SER A 166 7.56 -9.01 15.08
C SER A 166 7.28 -9.62 13.69
N VAL A 167 6.28 -9.08 12.97
CA VAL A 167 5.98 -9.47 11.59
C VAL A 167 7.08 -8.99 10.65
N CYS A 168 7.51 -7.72 10.79
CA CYS A 168 8.62 -7.17 10.02
C CYS A 168 9.90 -7.99 10.21
N ASP A 169 10.22 -8.41 11.43
CA ASP A 169 11.41 -9.21 11.72
C ASP A 169 11.39 -10.59 11.05
N ARG A 170 10.20 -11.17 10.88
CA ARG A 170 10.03 -12.49 10.23
C ARG A 170 9.94 -12.42 8.71
N VAL A 171 9.26 -11.41 8.19
CA VAL A 171 8.91 -11.28 6.75
C VAL A 171 9.86 -10.34 6.02
N GLY A 172 10.48 -9.40 6.74
CA GLY A 172 11.27 -8.30 6.18
C GLY A 172 10.40 -7.13 5.77
N ILE A 173 10.99 -6.16 5.10
CA ILE A 173 10.33 -4.95 4.60
C ILE A 173 9.75 -5.15 3.20
N MET A 174 9.08 -4.12 2.66
CA MET A 174 8.60 -4.08 1.27
C MET A 174 9.74 -4.41 0.30
N ALA A 175 9.48 -5.29 -0.67
CA ALA A 175 10.47 -5.64 -1.68
C ALA A 175 10.74 -4.47 -2.65
N ASP A 176 12.01 -4.27 -3.02
CA ASP A 176 12.45 -3.19 -3.92
C ASP A 176 12.55 -3.62 -5.40
N CYS A 177 12.19 -4.87 -5.69
CA CYS A 177 12.20 -5.41 -7.05
C CYS A 177 10.95 -5.06 -7.87
N TYR A 178 9.92 -4.50 -7.23
CA TYR A 178 8.70 -4.01 -7.90
C TYR A 178 8.75 -2.50 -8.02
N SER A 179 8.10 -1.97 -9.05
CA SER A 179 7.97 -0.53 -9.21
C SER A 179 6.69 0.00 -8.55
N HIS A 180 5.52 -0.38 -9.05
CA HIS A 180 4.25 0.15 -8.58
C HIS A 180 3.27 -0.94 -8.14
N ALA A 181 3.12 -1.99 -8.91
CA ALA A 181 2.20 -3.08 -8.63
C ALA A 181 2.88 -4.27 -7.93
N TYR A 182 2.10 -5.15 -7.33
CA TYR A 182 2.50 -6.41 -6.72
C TYR A 182 3.32 -6.33 -5.41
N GLY A 183 3.73 -5.17 -4.93
CA GLY A 183 4.48 -5.09 -3.67
C GLY A 183 3.67 -5.55 -2.46
N ASP A 184 2.43 -5.16 -2.39
CA ASP A 184 1.45 -5.58 -1.37
C ASP A 184 1.07 -7.06 -1.52
N TYR A 185 0.85 -7.54 -2.73
CA TYR A 185 0.61 -8.96 -3.03
C TYR A 185 1.83 -9.84 -2.70
N ASP A 186 3.05 -9.35 -2.99
CA ASP A 186 4.29 -10.02 -2.58
C ASP A 186 4.39 -10.11 -1.06
N TYR A 187 4.02 -9.04 -0.35
CA TYR A 187 4.09 -9.02 1.10
C TYR A 187 3.11 -10.03 1.72
N SER A 188 1.85 -10.06 1.28
CA SER A 188 0.88 -11.07 1.73
C SER A 188 1.33 -12.50 1.38
N ALA A 189 1.91 -12.72 0.20
CA ALA A 189 2.45 -14.01 -0.17
C ALA A 189 3.64 -14.44 0.70
N ARG A 190 4.51 -13.48 1.10
CA ARG A 190 5.61 -13.76 2.04
C ARG A 190 5.12 -14.05 3.46
N MET A 191 4.11 -13.33 3.95
CA MET A 191 3.46 -13.62 5.22
C MET A 191 2.90 -15.05 5.23
N ARG A 192 2.14 -15.45 4.19
CA ARG A 192 1.63 -16.82 4.05
C ARG A 192 2.74 -17.87 4.08
N LYS A 193 3.82 -17.66 3.32
CA LYS A 193 4.98 -18.59 3.30
C LYS A 193 5.70 -18.68 4.64
N ALA A 194 5.74 -17.61 5.40
CA ALA A 194 6.35 -17.57 6.72
C ALA A 194 5.41 -18.07 7.84
N GLY A 195 4.17 -18.46 7.53
CA GLY A 195 3.18 -18.83 8.53
C GLY A 195 2.80 -17.68 9.46
N VAL A 196 2.85 -16.45 8.96
CA VAL A 196 2.43 -15.24 9.68
C VAL A 196 0.98 -14.95 9.35
N ARG A 197 0.16 -14.79 10.39
CA ARG A 197 -1.25 -14.41 10.26
C ARG A 197 -1.38 -12.95 9.82
N TYR A 198 -2.49 -12.62 9.19
CA TYR A 198 -2.92 -11.24 8.96
C TYR A 198 -4.44 -11.17 8.89
N TYR A 199 -4.98 -10.00 9.15
CA TYR A 199 -6.40 -9.80 9.42
C TYR A 199 -6.94 -8.62 8.60
N LEU A 200 -8.17 -8.73 8.13
CA LEU A 200 -8.94 -7.56 7.73
C LEU A 200 -9.41 -6.84 9.01
N ALA A 201 -9.31 -5.53 9.04
CA ALA A 201 -9.80 -4.70 10.14
C ALA A 201 -11.29 -4.95 10.45
N SER A 202 -11.68 -4.80 11.71
CA SER A 202 -13.04 -5.04 12.19
C SER A 202 -14.07 -4.10 11.58
N ARG A 203 -13.65 -2.92 11.09
CA ARG A 203 -14.51 -1.88 10.52
C ARG A 203 -13.84 -1.16 9.34
N VAL A 204 -14.63 -0.42 8.60
CA VAL A 204 -14.13 0.50 7.57
C VAL A 204 -13.29 1.58 8.25
N CYS A 205 -12.16 1.91 7.64
CA CYS A 205 -11.17 2.86 8.16
C CYS A 205 -11.30 4.24 7.52
N GLY A 206 -12.13 4.40 6.51
CA GLY A 206 -12.31 5.67 5.82
C GLY A 206 -12.65 5.51 4.35
N ARG A 207 -12.31 6.53 3.56
CA ARG A 207 -12.60 6.59 2.13
C ARG A 207 -11.32 6.64 1.31
N CYS A 208 -11.36 5.93 0.19
CA CYS A 208 -10.33 6.01 -0.84
C CYS A 208 -10.98 5.65 -2.19
N ASP A 209 -11.12 6.64 -3.06
CA ASP A 209 -11.69 6.42 -4.38
C ASP A 209 -10.70 5.64 -5.24
N ASN A 210 -11.16 4.54 -5.81
CA ASN A 210 -10.38 3.76 -6.75
C ASN A 210 -10.58 4.33 -8.16
N GLU A 211 -10.12 5.54 -8.38
CA GLU A 211 -10.03 6.11 -9.71
C GLU A 211 -8.96 5.37 -10.50
N LYS A 212 -9.33 4.20 -11.03
CA LYS A 212 -8.45 3.53 -11.98
C LYS A 212 -8.32 4.44 -13.19
N PRO A 213 -7.10 4.85 -13.57
CA PRO A 213 -6.89 5.47 -14.86
C PRO A 213 -7.59 4.62 -15.90
N ASP A 214 -8.23 5.26 -16.88
CA ASP A 214 -8.95 4.55 -17.93
C ASP A 214 -8.02 3.55 -18.64
N TYR A 215 -8.03 2.31 -18.17
CA TYR A 215 -7.37 1.18 -18.79
C TYR A 215 -8.18 0.62 -19.96
N ALA A 216 -9.02 1.45 -20.59
CA ALA A 216 -9.72 1.06 -21.80
C ALA A 216 -8.69 0.80 -22.91
N LEU A 217 -8.04 -0.37 -22.83
CA LEU A 217 -7.07 -0.82 -23.83
C LEU A 217 -7.71 -0.87 -25.21
N GLU A 218 -9.00 -1.10 -25.28
CA GLU A 218 -9.80 -1.16 -26.51
C GLU A 218 -9.79 0.17 -27.26
N ALA A 219 -9.81 1.30 -26.54
CA ALA A 219 -9.76 2.64 -27.13
C ALA A 219 -8.34 3.09 -27.53
N LYS A 220 -7.28 2.32 -27.20
CA LYS A 220 -5.89 2.67 -27.45
C LYS A 220 -5.36 2.07 -28.75
N SER A 221 -4.51 2.83 -29.43
CA SER A 221 -3.75 2.31 -30.58
C SER A 221 -2.80 1.17 -30.13
N LEU A 222 -2.37 0.34 -31.07
CA LEU A 222 -1.44 -0.77 -30.79
C LEU A 222 -0.17 -0.29 -30.06
N TRP A 223 0.43 0.82 -30.52
CA TRP A 223 1.62 1.40 -29.89
C TRP A 223 1.36 1.86 -28.45
N GLN A 224 0.21 2.49 -28.18
CA GLN A 224 -0.17 2.87 -26.83
C GLN A 224 -0.36 1.62 -25.94
N ARG A 225 -0.94 0.55 -26.46
CA ARG A 225 -1.07 -0.72 -25.72
C ARG A 225 0.28 -1.35 -25.39
N VAL A 226 1.18 -1.42 -26.37
CA VAL A 226 2.55 -1.92 -26.13
C VAL A 226 3.27 -1.06 -25.07
N ARG A 227 3.14 0.25 -25.14
CA ARG A 227 3.72 1.17 -24.14
C ARG A 227 3.18 0.88 -22.72
N CYS A 228 1.89 0.58 -22.59
CA CYS A 228 1.27 0.22 -21.29
C CYS A 228 1.91 -1.01 -20.61
N LEU A 229 2.52 -1.94 -21.37
CA LEU A 229 3.21 -3.10 -20.81
C LEU A 229 4.43 -2.72 -19.98
N PHE A 230 5.09 -1.62 -20.33
CA PHE A 230 6.35 -1.18 -19.71
C PHE A 230 6.15 -0.01 -18.73
N GLN A 231 4.94 0.54 -18.64
CA GLN A 231 4.66 1.61 -17.70
C GLN A 231 4.39 1.03 -16.29
N PRO A 232 5.06 1.55 -15.24
CA PRO A 232 4.84 1.10 -13.86
C PRO A 232 3.38 1.17 -13.41
N ASN A 233 2.67 2.27 -13.74
CA ASN A 233 1.24 2.46 -13.45
C ASN A 233 0.32 1.80 -14.50
N GLY A 234 0.89 1.12 -15.51
CA GLY A 234 0.13 0.43 -16.55
C GLY A 234 -0.11 -1.05 -16.22
N HIS A 235 -0.04 -1.88 -17.26
CA HIS A 235 -0.15 -3.33 -17.09
C HIS A 235 1.13 -3.99 -16.53
N ASN A 236 2.20 -3.24 -16.38
CA ASN A 236 3.47 -3.58 -15.75
C ASN A 236 3.85 -5.08 -15.87
N TRP A 237 4.20 -5.45 -17.10
CA TRP A 237 4.56 -6.83 -17.43
C TRP A 237 5.75 -7.36 -16.60
N HIS A 238 6.77 -6.51 -16.39
CA HIS A 238 7.94 -6.85 -15.60
C HIS A 238 7.55 -7.29 -14.18
N ASP A 239 6.80 -6.48 -13.45
CA ASP A 239 6.42 -6.78 -12.07
C ASP A 239 5.53 -8.02 -12.00
N ALA A 240 4.68 -8.25 -13.00
CA ALA A 240 3.86 -9.47 -13.10
C ALA A 240 4.71 -10.73 -13.25
N VAL A 241 5.74 -10.68 -14.11
CA VAL A 241 6.67 -11.80 -14.34
C VAL A 241 7.51 -12.07 -13.09
N VAL A 242 8.08 -11.01 -12.47
CA VAL A 242 8.85 -11.13 -11.22
C VAL A 242 8.01 -11.74 -10.10
N TYR A 243 6.77 -11.28 -9.93
CA TYR A 243 5.86 -11.82 -8.92
C TYR A 243 5.59 -13.32 -9.13
N ARG A 244 5.33 -13.74 -10.38
CA ARG A 244 5.10 -15.16 -10.69
C ARG A 244 6.35 -16.01 -10.47
N TRP A 245 7.51 -15.50 -10.82
CA TRP A 245 8.78 -16.18 -10.57
C TRP A 245 9.02 -16.42 -9.07
N ARG A 246 8.82 -15.40 -8.26
CA ARG A 246 9.06 -15.47 -6.80
C ARG A 246 8.09 -16.41 -6.06
N HIS A 247 6.85 -16.53 -6.54
CA HIS A 247 5.78 -17.17 -5.76
C HIS A 247 5.18 -18.41 -6.38
N TYR A 248 5.26 -18.59 -7.70
CA TYR A 248 4.52 -19.64 -8.41
C TYR A 248 5.36 -20.54 -9.32
N GLY A 249 6.67 -20.29 -9.43
CA GLY A 249 7.63 -21.11 -10.17
C GLY A 249 7.65 -20.87 -11.68
N LEU A 250 8.57 -21.57 -12.35
CA LEU A 250 8.95 -21.33 -13.74
C LEU A 250 7.77 -21.41 -14.72
N TRP A 251 6.95 -22.43 -14.62
CA TRP A 251 5.85 -22.65 -15.57
C TRP A 251 4.84 -21.49 -15.59
N ARG A 252 4.40 -21.06 -14.40
CA ARG A 252 3.50 -19.92 -14.28
C ARG A 252 4.13 -18.61 -14.72
N THR A 253 5.42 -18.47 -14.55
CA THR A 253 6.20 -17.31 -15.02
C THR A 253 6.20 -17.25 -16.55
N ILE A 254 6.51 -18.36 -17.22
CA ILE A 254 6.49 -18.44 -18.70
C ILE A 254 5.08 -18.12 -19.24
N LEU A 255 4.05 -18.74 -18.66
CA LEU A 255 2.66 -18.44 -19.04
C LEU A 255 2.33 -16.95 -18.91
N THR A 256 2.73 -16.31 -17.81
CA THR A 256 2.50 -14.88 -17.59
C THR A 256 3.28 -14.02 -18.57
N ALA A 257 4.55 -14.38 -18.84
CA ALA A 257 5.42 -13.66 -19.75
C ALA A 257 4.85 -13.61 -21.18
N VAL A 258 4.12 -14.65 -21.60
CA VAL A 258 3.48 -14.72 -22.92
C VAL A 258 2.05 -14.17 -22.89
N HIS A 259 1.26 -14.55 -21.88
CA HIS A 259 -0.17 -14.26 -21.85
C HIS A 259 -0.50 -12.78 -21.61
N VAL A 260 0.26 -12.11 -20.73
CA VAL A 260 0.01 -10.69 -20.42
C VAL A 260 0.23 -9.80 -21.66
N PRO A 261 1.37 -9.87 -22.38
CA PRO A 261 1.53 -9.13 -23.63
C PRO A 261 0.45 -9.45 -24.66
N TYR A 262 0.11 -10.74 -24.81
CA TYR A 262 -0.94 -11.16 -25.73
C TYR A 262 -2.29 -10.49 -25.44
N LEU A 263 -2.73 -10.47 -24.17
CA LEU A 263 -3.99 -9.83 -23.79
C LEU A 263 -3.97 -8.32 -24.04
N VAL A 264 -2.87 -7.65 -23.63
CA VAL A 264 -2.72 -6.19 -23.77
C VAL A 264 -2.69 -5.78 -25.24
N ILE A 265 -1.94 -6.50 -26.07
CA ILE A 265 -1.89 -6.24 -27.52
C ILE A 265 -3.28 -6.43 -28.15
N ARG A 266 -4.04 -7.44 -27.73
CA ARG A 266 -5.43 -7.64 -28.20
C ARG A 266 -6.43 -6.63 -27.62
N GLY A 267 -6.04 -5.76 -26.71
CA GLY A 267 -6.93 -4.80 -26.07
C GLY A 267 -7.82 -5.40 -24.99
N LYS A 268 -7.45 -6.56 -24.43
CA LYS A 268 -8.16 -7.19 -23.31
C LYS A 268 -7.45 -6.90 -21.99
N ARG A 269 -8.22 -6.86 -20.89
CA ARG A 269 -7.64 -6.78 -19.53
C ARG A 269 -6.97 -8.11 -19.14
N LYS A 270 -6.01 -8.02 -18.20
CA LYS A 270 -5.43 -9.17 -17.50
C LYS A 270 -6.48 -10.01 -16.82
#